data_af5177dd4f36fc0462e0c0675b1013bf
#
_entry.id   af5177dd4f36fc0462e0c0675b1013bf
#
_cell.length_a   1.000
_cell.length_b   1.000
_cell.length_c   1.000
_cell.angle_alpha   90.00
_cell.angle_beta   90.00
_cell.angle_gamma   90.00
#
_symmetry.space_group_name_H-M   'P 1'
#
loop_
_entity.id
_entity.type
_entity.pdbx_description
1 polymer ?
#
loop_
_entity_poly.entity_id
_entity_poly.type
_entity_poly.pdbx_seq_one_letter_code
_entity_poly.pdbx_strand_id
1 'polypeptide(L)'
;ILGIDTLNIPEVYSDYRDTKYERYALDEYYGELTHDAWLRMDRLTRKIYYASLCLDSTQKLAQEKAEYSNIIPSIWPIDRTKLRKISSLFGMRNHPTMGIMRMHDGVDLTAPVGTSVYATADGTISISRVMGGYGDIIEVNHGYGYTTRYAHLSARHVKEGDKVTRGQVIGDVGNTGTSTGAHLHYEVRYRNSPVNPVHYFDKDMSEESYKEVMKQIEDRLID
;
A
#
# COMPACT_ATOMS: atom_id res chain seq x y z
N ILE A 1 -6.58 -12.35 -6.44
CA ILE A 1 -6.31 -13.61 -7.15
C ILE A 1 -5.82 -13.18 -8.51
N LEU A 2 -4.50 -13.27 -8.74
CA LEU A 2 -3.92 -13.12 -10.06
C LEU A 2 -4.42 -14.29 -10.90
N GLY A 3 -5.32 -14.04 -11.85
CA GLY A 3 -5.62 -14.97 -12.91
C GLY A 3 -4.35 -15.15 -13.75
N ILE A 4 -3.50 -16.04 -13.33
CA ILE A 4 -2.48 -16.61 -14.19
C ILE A 4 -3.26 -17.60 -15.04
N ASP A 5 -3.83 -17.09 -16.14
CA ASP A 5 -4.24 -17.97 -17.22
C ASP A 5 -3.08 -18.91 -17.51
N THR A 6 -3.39 -20.19 -17.51
CA THR A 6 -2.48 -21.28 -17.83
C THR A 6 -1.55 -20.81 -18.94
N LEU A 7 -0.24 -20.84 -18.66
CA LEU A 7 0.83 -20.45 -19.57
C LEU A 7 0.49 -20.89 -21.01
N ASN A 8 -0.14 -20.00 -21.75
CA ASN A 8 -0.37 -20.18 -23.17
C ASN A 8 0.98 -19.96 -23.82
N ILE A 9 1.83 -21.01 -23.79
CA ILE A 9 3.06 -21.02 -24.56
C ILE A 9 2.59 -20.90 -26.02
N PRO A 10 2.91 -19.80 -26.70
CA PRO A 10 2.39 -19.59 -28.04
C PRO A 10 2.67 -20.82 -28.90
N GLU A 11 1.65 -21.36 -29.56
CA GLU A 11 1.78 -22.42 -30.56
C GLU A 11 2.67 -22.04 -31.76
N VAL A 12 3.21 -20.83 -31.76
CA VAL A 12 4.09 -20.26 -32.77
C VAL A 12 5.32 -21.14 -33.08
N TYR A 13 5.58 -22.20 -32.32
CA TYR A 13 6.69 -23.11 -32.53
C TYR A 13 6.31 -24.48 -33.10
N SER A 14 5.06 -24.69 -33.50
CA SER A 14 4.61 -26.00 -34.06
C SER A 14 5.15 -26.27 -35.48
N ASP A 15 5.56 -25.22 -36.21
CA ASP A 15 5.95 -25.34 -37.61
C ASP A 15 7.45 -25.24 -37.94
N TYR A 16 8.29 -25.16 -36.89
CA TYR A 16 9.73 -25.20 -37.11
C TYR A 16 10.17 -26.64 -37.37
N ARG A 17 10.15 -27.07 -38.63
CA ARG A 17 10.85 -28.29 -39.09
C ARG A 17 12.32 -28.05 -38.87
N ASP A 18 12.84 -28.57 -37.76
CA ASP A 18 14.24 -28.39 -37.38
C ASP A 18 15.09 -29.37 -38.20
N THR A 19 15.45 -28.95 -39.41
CA THR A 19 16.35 -29.65 -40.33
C THR A 19 17.70 -30.02 -39.67
N LYS A 20 18.00 -29.41 -38.52
CA LYS A 20 19.17 -29.70 -37.69
C LYS A 20 19.25 -31.16 -37.26
N TYR A 21 18.13 -31.85 -37.08
CA TYR A 21 18.07 -33.23 -36.61
C TYR A 21 17.79 -34.25 -37.71
N GLU A 22 17.52 -33.81 -38.96
CA GLU A 22 17.31 -34.73 -40.10
C GLU A 22 18.45 -35.67 -40.34
N ARG A 23 19.71 -35.25 -40.06
CA ARG A 23 20.89 -36.07 -40.22
C ARG A 23 20.93 -37.29 -39.24
N TYR A 24 20.18 -37.27 -38.15
CA TYR A 24 20.09 -38.38 -37.19
C TYR A 24 19.05 -39.42 -37.61
N ALA A 25 18.20 -39.12 -38.60
CA ALA A 25 17.24 -40.04 -39.17
C ALA A 25 17.82 -40.98 -40.24
N LEU A 26 19.12 -40.83 -40.57
CA LEU A 26 19.79 -41.60 -41.65
C LEU A 26 20.22 -43.00 -41.23
N ASP A 27 20.07 -43.36 -39.94
CA ASP A 27 20.35 -44.74 -39.46
C ASP A 27 19.12 -45.60 -39.72
N GLU A 28 19.25 -46.66 -40.48
CA GLU A 28 18.17 -47.51 -40.96
C GLU A 28 17.46 -48.26 -39.83
N TYR A 29 18.07 -48.38 -38.64
CA TYR A 29 17.55 -49.17 -37.51
C TYR A 29 17.09 -48.32 -36.32
N TYR A 30 17.73 -47.19 -36.03
CA TYR A 30 17.45 -46.36 -34.89
C TYR A 30 17.16 -44.87 -35.25
N GLY A 31 17.21 -44.55 -36.52
CA GLY A 31 17.15 -43.17 -37.01
C GLY A 31 15.87 -42.44 -36.57
N GLU A 32 14.68 -43.06 -36.70
CA GLU A 32 13.41 -42.46 -36.27
C GLU A 32 13.35 -42.24 -34.75
N LEU A 33 13.83 -43.24 -33.98
CA LEU A 33 13.79 -43.17 -32.51
C LEU A 33 14.74 -42.07 -31.98
N THR A 34 15.95 -41.98 -32.53
CA THR A 34 16.93 -40.96 -32.16
C THR A 34 16.48 -39.56 -32.56
N HIS A 35 15.89 -39.41 -33.73
CA HIS A 35 15.35 -38.17 -34.21
C HIS A 35 14.17 -37.68 -33.32
N ASP A 36 13.20 -38.55 -33.00
CA ASP A 36 12.10 -38.21 -32.13
C ASP A 36 12.59 -37.86 -30.70
N ALA A 37 13.54 -38.58 -30.17
CA ALA A 37 14.14 -38.29 -28.86
C ALA A 37 14.82 -36.90 -28.84
N TRP A 38 15.57 -36.53 -29.88
CA TRP A 38 16.19 -35.22 -30.00
C TRP A 38 15.16 -34.08 -30.10
N LEU A 39 14.09 -34.27 -30.88
CA LEU A 39 12.99 -33.29 -30.98
C LEU A 39 12.29 -33.10 -29.65
N ARG A 40 12.06 -34.18 -28.92
CA ARG A 40 11.46 -34.10 -27.57
C ARG A 40 12.35 -33.38 -26.59
N MET A 41 13.65 -33.65 -26.60
CA MET A 41 14.63 -32.95 -25.76
C MET A 41 14.71 -31.47 -26.06
N ASP A 42 14.76 -31.07 -27.32
CA ASP A 42 14.80 -29.67 -27.72
C ASP A 42 13.54 -28.94 -27.31
N ARG A 43 12.37 -29.56 -27.52
CA ARG A 43 11.07 -29.03 -27.05
C ARG A 43 11.02 -28.88 -25.55
N LEU A 44 11.53 -29.84 -24.79
CA LEU A 44 11.61 -29.79 -23.34
C LEU A 44 12.55 -28.67 -22.86
N THR A 45 13.71 -28.57 -23.46
CA THR A 45 14.70 -27.51 -23.16
C THR A 45 14.10 -26.11 -23.37
N ARG A 46 13.40 -25.90 -24.47
CA ARG A 46 12.68 -24.65 -24.74
C ARG A 46 11.61 -24.37 -23.69
N LYS A 47 10.80 -25.39 -23.32
CA LYS A 47 9.78 -25.23 -22.29
C LYS A 47 10.38 -24.84 -20.93
N ILE A 48 11.48 -25.48 -20.53
CA ILE A 48 12.19 -25.16 -19.30
C ILE A 48 12.74 -23.72 -19.34
N TYR A 49 13.34 -23.32 -20.45
CA TYR A 49 13.86 -21.97 -20.62
C TYR A 49 12.76 -20.89 -20.47
N TYR A 50 11.62 -21.06 -21.16
CA TYR A 50 10.50 -20.11 -21.03
C TYR A 50 9.87 -20.14 -19.65
N ALA A 51 9.74 -21.31 -19.02
CA ALA A 51 9.25 -21.40 -17.66
C ALA A 51 10.16 -20.67 -16.66
N SER A 52 11.49 -20.76 -16.85
CA SER A 52 12.45 -20.01 -16.03
C SER A 52 12.29 -18.50 -16.20
N LEU A 53 12.18 -18.00 -17.43
CA LEU A 53 11.94 -16.57 -17.71
C LEU A 53 10.64 -16.06 -17.07
N CYS A 54 9.58 -16.85 -17.13
CA CYS A 54 8.30 -16.50 -16.49
C CYS A 54 8.44 -16.47 -14.97
N LEU A 55 9.17 -17.43 -14.39
CA LEU A 55 9.40 -17.49 -12.94
C LEU A 55 10.18 -16.27 -12.45
N ASP A 56 11.26 -15.91 -13.15
CA ASP A 56 12.08 -14.73 -12.82
C ASP A 56 11.23 -13.44 -12.88
N SER A 57 10.41 -13.30 -13.91
CA SER A 57 9.50 -12.16 -14.05
C SER A 57 8.46 -12.10 -12.93
N THR A 58 7.90 -13.26 -12.55
CA THR A 58 6.91 -13.37 -11.47
C THR A 58 7.55 -13.04 -10.12
N GLN A 59 8.77 -13.52 -9.88
CA GLN A 59 9.52 -13.22 -8.66
C GLN A 59 9.81 -11.73 -8.52
N LYS A 60 10.24 -11.08 -9.62
CA LYS A 60 10.48 -9.64 -9.64
C LYS A 60 9.21 -8.85 -9.33
N LEU A 61 8.08 -9.18 -9.97
CA LEU A 61 6.78 -8.55 -9.70
C LEU A 61 6.31 -8.76 -8.26
N ALA A 62 6.56 -9.94 -7.68
CA ALA A 62 6.22 -10.22 -6.28
C ALA A 62 7.05 -9.38 -5.31
N GLN A 63 8.35 -9.19 -5.58
CA GLN A 63 9.22 -8.32 -4.79
C GLN A 63 8.79 -6.86 -4.88
N GLU A 64 8.56 -6.33 -6.08
CA GLU A 64 8.07 -4.97 -6.29
C GLU A 64 6.72 -4.75 -5.58
N LYS A 65 5.82 -5.73 -5.62
CA LYS A 65 4.53 -5.66 -4.91
C LYS A 65 4.71 -5.65 -3.39
N ALA A 66 5.63 -6.43 -2.84
CA ALA A 66 5.91 -6.45 -1.40
C ALA A 66 6.49 -5.11 -0.93
N GLU A 67 7.45 -4.53 -1.64
CA GLU A 67 7.98 -3.19 -1.37
C GLU A 67 6.89 -2.13 -1.45
N TYR A 68 6.06 -2.18 -2.50
CA TYR A 68 4.95 -1.24 -2.69
C TYR A 68 3.89 -1.34 -1.58
N SER A 69 3.64 -2.56 -1.05
CA SER A 69 2.69 -2.78 0.04
C SER A 69 3.11 -2.12 1.36
N ASN A 70 4.42 -1.98 1.62
CA ASN A 70 4.93 -1.34 2.83
C ASN A 70 4.87 0.19 2.77
N ILE A 71 4.80 0.76 1.56
CA ILE A 71 4.81 2.21 1.31
C ILE A 71 3.40 2.81 1.36
N ILE A 72 2.38 2.01 1.03
CA ILE A 72 1.00 2.48 1.09
C ILE A 72 0.54 2.49 2.55
N PRO A 73 0.02 3.64 3.06
CA PRO A 73 -0.59 3.69 4.38
C PRO A 73 -1.68 2.60 4.50
N SER A 74 -1.62 1.76 5.52
CA SER A 74 -2.49 0.58 5.61
C SER A 74 -2.93 0.21 7.02
N ILE A 75 -2.49 0.95 8.05
CA ILE A 75 -2.86 0.72 9.45
C ILE A 75 -3.46 1.99 10.07
N TRP A 76 -4.14 1.82 11.18
CA TRP A 76 -4.61 2.95 11.99
C TRP A 76 -3.42 3.73 12.57
N PRO A 77 -3.48 5.09 12.55
CA PRO A 77 -2.42 5.92 13.10
C PRO A 77 -2.39 5.95 14.64
N ILE A 78 -3.41 5.40 15.30
CA ILE A 78 -3.51 5.25 16.76
C ILE A 78 -4.08 3.86 17.11
N ASP A 79 -3.84 3.40 18.34
CA ASP A 79 -4.47 2.20 18.87
C ASP A 79 -6.01 2.35 18.91
N ARG A 80 -6.72 1.47 18.21
CA ARG A 80 -8.19 1.45 18.14
C ARG A 80 -8.84 1.33 19.51
N THR A 81 -8.20 0.68 20.48
CA THR A 81 -8.72 0.56 21.84
C THR A 81 -8.72 1.90 22.59
N LYS A 82 -7.91 2.86 22.16
CA LYS A 82 -7.83 4.22 22.70
C LYS A 82 -8.67 5.22 21.92
N LEU A 83 -9.13 4.85 20.72
CA LEU A 83 -10.00 5.68 19.90
C LEU A 83 -11.38 5.82 20.58
N ARG A 84 -11.78 7.04 20.91
CA ARG A 84 -13.11 7.33 21.47
C ARG A 84 -14.16 7.47 20.39
N LYS A 85 -13.86 8.28 19.36
CA LYS A 85 -14.72 8.51 18.17
C LYS A 85 -13.92 9.14 17.04
N ILE A 86 -14.44 9.04 15.83
CA ILE A 86 -14.06 9.89 14.71
C ILE A 86 -14.92 11.16 14.83
N SER A 87 -14.31 12.28 15.20
CA SER A 87 -15.04 13.53 15.47
C SER A 87 -15.29 14.35 14.21
N SER A 88 -14.49 14.13 13.17
CA SER A 88 -14.69 14.79 11.87
C SER A 88 -14.12 13.94 10.74
N LEU A 89 -14.86 13.87 9.65
CA LEU A 89 -14.48 13.15 8.43
C LEU A 89 -13.83 14.08 7.42
N PHE A 90 -13.15 13.46 6.45
CA PHE A 90 -12.61 14.11 5.26
C PHE A 90 -13.74 14.71 4.40
N GLY A 91 -13.51 15.88 3.83
CA GLY A 91 -14.43 16.49 2.88
C GLY A 91 -14.95 17.87 3.30
N MET A 92 -15.92 18.39 2.55
CA MET A 92 -16.54 19.69 2.82
C MET A 92 -17.42 19.63 4.09
N ARG A 93 -17.13 20.50 5.06
CA ARG A 93 -17.91 20.60 6.30
C ARG A 93 -18.02 22.03 6.81
N ASN A 94 -19.00 22.31 7.65
CA ASN A 94 -19.03 23.56 8.38
C ASN A 94 -17.85 23.65 9.33
N HIS A 95 -17.07 24.72 9.21
CA HIS A 95 -15.92 24.94 10.10
C HIS A 95 -16.42 25.20 11.52
N PRO A 96 -15.95 24.45 12.55
CA PRO A 96 -16.53 24.48 13.89
C PRO A 96 -16.46 25.83 14.58
N THR A 97 -15.54 26.72 14.19
CA THR A 97 -15.35 28.05 14.80
C THR A 97 -15.73 29.19 13.86
N MET A 98 -15.73 29.01 12.55
CA MET A 98 -15.96 30.07 11.56
C MET A 98 -17.37 30.05 10.94
N GLY A 99 -18.12 28.93 11.08
CA GLY A 99 -19.46 28.79 10.50
C GLY A 99 -19.53 28.81 8.98
N ILE A 100 -18.39 28.65 8.29
CA ILE A 100 -18.27 28.62 6.82
C ILE A 100 -17.98 27.21 6.34
N MET A 101 -18.43 26.87 5.15
CA MET A 101 -18.08 25.62 4.48
C MET A 101 -16.58 25.62 4.17
N ARG A 102 -15.85 24.63 4.70
CA ARG A 102 -14.42 24.47 4.47
C ARG A 102 -14.07 23.00 4.22
N MET A 103 -13.12 22.79 3.32
CA MET A 103 -12.53 21.47 3.09
C MET A 103 -11.74 21.03 4.31
N HIS A 104 -11.99 19.80 4.77
CA HIS A 104 -11.21 19.10 5.77
C HIS A 104 -10.31 18.08 5.08
N ASP A 105 -9.02 18.30 5.10
CA ASP A 105 -8.02 17.56 4.33
C ASP A 105 -7.69 16.18 4.95
N GLY A 106 -8.27 15.85 6.11
CA GLY A 106 -7.99 14.64 6.86
C GLY A 106 -9.18 14.10 7.63
N VAL A 107 -8.89 13.31 8.66
CA VAL A 107 -9.87 12.82 9.65
C VAL A 107 -9.38 13.20 11.04
N ASP A 108 -10.31 13.52 11.93
CA ASP A 108 -10.03 13.86 13.33
C ASP A 108 -10.39 12.66 14.22
N LEU A 109 -9.39 12.06 14.83
CA LEU A 109 -9.48 10.86 15.68
C LEU A 109 -9.37 11.28 17.15
N THR A 110 -10.48 11.32 17.88
CA THR A 110 -10.51 11.71 19.28
C THR A 110 -9.94 10.59 20.16
N ALA A 111 -8.87 10.90 20.88
CA ALA A 111 -8.22 10.01 21.84
C ALA A 111 -7.64 10.81 23.01
N PRO A 112 -7.32 10.19 24.15
CA PRO A 112 -6.66 10.87 25.27
C PRO A 112 -5.31 11.48 24.85
N VAL A 113 -4.95 12.63 25.46
CA VAL A 113 -3.59 13.19 25.31
C VAL A 113 -2.57 12.16 25.78
N GLY A 114 -1.46 12.03 25.07
CA GLY A 114 -0.42 11.03 25.35
C GLY A 114 -0.70 9.64 24.75
N THR A 115 -1.79 9.47 23.97
CA THR A 115 -2.00 8.24 23.19
C THR A 115 -0.95 8.17 22.08
N SER A 116 -0.24 7.03 21.96
CA SER A 116 0.81 6.86 20.97
C SER A 116 0.27 6.95 19.55
N VAL A 117 1.02 7.64 18.70
CA VAL A 117 0.76 7.81 17.25
C VAL A 117 1.78 7.01 16.48
N TYR A 118 1.31 6.22 15.49
CA TYR A 118 2.10 5.29 14.71
C TYR A 118 2.24 5.73 13.26
N ALA A 119 3.42 5.52 12.68
CA ALA A 119 3.61 5.64 11.24
C ALA A 119 2.77 4.59 10.50
N THR A 120 1.94 5.02 9.57
CA THR A 120 0.97 4.14 8.88
C THR A 120 1.56 3.36 7.71
N ALA A 121 2.80 3.69 7.31
CA ALA A 121 3.62 3.00 6.31
C ALA A 121 5.10 3.29 6.55
N ASP A 122 5.98 2.55 5.87
CA ASP A 122 7.42 2.84 5.86
C ASP A 122 7.69 4.18 5.18
N GLY A 123 8.72 4.91 5.63
CA GLY A 123 9.05 6.19 5.01
C GLY A 123 10.17 6.95 5.68
N THR A 124 10.29 8.22 5.30
CA THR A 124 11.25 9.17 5.87
C THR A 124 10.50 10.40 6.35
N ILE A 125 10.84 10.91 7.52
CA ILE A 125 10.23 12.10 8.11
C ILE A 125 10.63 13.33 7.26
N SER A 126 9.67 13.96 6.64
CA SER A 126 9.87 15.19 5.86
C SER A 126 9.64 16.46 6.68
N ILE A 127 8.78 16.40 7.70
CA ILE A 127 8.48 17.51 8.61
C ILE A 127 8.38 16.95 10.05
N SER A 128 9.04 17.61 11.01
CA SER A 128 8.87 17.38 12.46
C SER A 128 9.10 18.69 13.22
N ARG A 129 8.08 19.56 13.23
CA ARG A 129 8.16 20.91 13.84
C ARG A 129 6.79 21.44 14.23
N VAL A 130 6.75 22.60 14.85
CA VAL A 130 5.51 23.37 15.04
C VAL A 130 5.16 24.09 13.74
N MET A 131 3.90 23.99 13.31
CA MET A 131 3.40 24.65 12.10
C MET A 131 2.02 25.27 12.37
N GLY A 132 1.84 26.53 11.93
CA GLY A 132 0.63 27.29 12.18
C GLY A 132 -0.65 26.51 11.80
N GLY A 133 -1.66 26.54 12.69
CA GLY A 133 -2.90 25.78 12.53
C GLY A 133 -2.78 24.31 12.96
N TYR A 134 -1.80 23.57 12.46
CA TYR A 134 -1.57 22.16 12.78
C TYR A 134 -0.96 21.92 14.19
N GLY A 135 -0.35 22.97 14.79
CA GLY A 135 0.41 22.80 16.04
C GLY A 135 1.66 21.97 15.83
N ASP A 136 1.95 21.05 16.76
CA ASP A 136 3.02 20.07 16.57
C ASP A 136 2.61 19.07 15.52
N ILE A 137 3.41 18.97 14.45
CA ILE A 137 3.12 18.15 13.27
C ILE A 137 4.33 17.28 12.92
N ILE A 138 4.01 16.06 12.46
CA ILE A 138 4.92 15.16 11.76
C ILE A 138 4.35 14.91 10.37
N GLU A 139 5.22 14.95 9.35
CA GLU A 139 4.90 14.50 8.01
C GLU A 139 5.88 13.40 7.61
N VAL A 140 5.35 12.29 7.07
CA VAL A 140 6.13 11.16 6.59
C VAL A 140 5.98 11.06 5.08
N ASN A 141 7.10 11.08 4.38
CA ASN A 141 7.15 10.79 2.94
C ASN A 141 7.42 9.29 2.75
N HIS A 142 6.46 8.59 2.17
CA HIS A 142 6.52 7.14 1.94
C HIS A 142 7.09 6.77 0.56
N GLY A 143 7.34 7.77 -0.31
CA GLY A 143 7.68 7.52 -1.70
C GLY A 143 6.45 7.28 -2.59
N TYR A 144 6.67 7.06 -3.87
CA TYR A 144 5.63 6.83 -4.89
C TYR A 144 4.45 7.83 -4.87
N GLY A 145 4.70 9.03 -4.32
CA GLY A 145 3.72 10.11 -4.21
C GLY A 145 2.85 10.06 -2.96
N TYR A 146 3.03 9.11 -2.06
CA TYR A 146 2.30 9.04 -0.79
C TYR A 146 3.01 9.83 0.31
N THR A 147 2.23 10.61 1.04
CA THR A 147 2.66 11.36 2.23
C THR A 147 1.54 11.28 3.28
N THR A 148 1.90 11.14 4.55
CA THR A 148 0.93 11.21 5.66
C THR A 148 1.31 12.33 6.62
N ARG A 149 0.30 12.97 7.23
CA ARG A 149 0.45 14.02 8.24
C ARG A 149 -0.25 13.64 9.53
N TYR A 150 0.41 13.96 10.62
CA TYR A 150 -0.03 13.72 11.99
C TYR A 150 0.09 15.03 12.76
N ALA A 151 -1.03 15.65 13.11
CA ALA A 151 -1.05 16.99 13.69
C ALA A 151 -1.76 17.04 15.05
N HIS A 152 -1.67 18.21 15.70
CA HIS A 152 -2.15 18.50 17.04
C HIS A 152 -1.46 17.63 18.13
N LEU A 153 -0.21 17.19 17.86
CA LEU A 153 0.55 16.33 18.75
C LEU A 153 0.92 17.03 20.07
N SER A 154 1.09 16.26 21.14
CA SER A 154 1.67 16.72 22.41
C SER A 154 3.18 16.49 22.48
N ALA A 155 3.68 15.48 21.76
CA ALA A 155 5.09 15.16 21.67
C ALA A 155 5.42 14.59 20.28
N ARG A 156 6.64 14.86 19.83
CA ARG A 156 7.24 14.29 18.62
C ARG A 156 8.45 13.47 19.02
N HIS A 157 8.50 12.20 18.66
CA HIS A 157 9.58 11.27 19.02
C HIS A 157 10.60 11.08 17.90
N VAL A 158 10.37 11.73 16.76
CA VAL A 158 11.21 11.65 15.57
C VAL A 158 11.54 13.05 15.04
N LYS A 159 12.62 13.17 14.28
CA LYS A 159 13.10 14.41 13.65
C LYS A 159 13.15 14.27 12.14
N GLU A 160 13.22 15.41 11.45
CA GLU A 160 13.35 15.45 9.99
C GLU A 160 14.59 14.67 9.54
N GLY A 161 14.42 13.82 8.52
CA GLY A 161 15.42 12.91 7.98
C GLY A 161 15.44 11.51 8.59
N ASP A 162 14.77 11.26 9.73
CA ASP A 162 14.69 9.93 10.32
C ASP A 162 13.90 8.98 9.40
N LYS A 163 14.37 7.72 9.27
CA LYS A 163 13.62 6.64 8.65
C LYS A 163 12.71 5.99 9.66
N VAL A 164 11.49 5.72 9.27
CA VAL A 164 10.47 5.05 10.09
C VAL A 164 9.89 3.86 9.38
N THR A 165 9.49 2.85 10.15
CA THR A 165 8.80 1.67 9.66
C THR A 165 7.33 1.72 10.05
N ARG A 166 6.47 1.06 9.28
CA ARG A 166 5.04 0.92 9.57
C ARG A 166 4.84 0.36 10.99
N GLY A 167 3.99 1.01 11.79
CA GLY A 167 3.74 0.65 13.17
C GLY A 167 4.74 1.21 14.18
N GLN A 168 5.77 1.93 13.75
CA GLN A 168 6.69 2.61 14.65
C GLN A 168 5.99 3.80 15.32
N VAL A 169 6.17 3.96 16.65
CA VAL A 169 5.70 5.14 17.38
C VAL A 169 6.50 6.36 16.95
N ILE A 170 5.81 7.42 16.52
CA ILE A 170 6.42 8.66 16.01
C ILE A 170 6.09 9.89 16.87
N GLY A 171 5.02 9.84 17.66
CA GLY A 171 4.59 10.94 18.53
C GLY A 171 3.43 10.54 19.41
N ASP A 172 2.82 11.52 20.09
CA ASP A 172 1.69 11.33 20.97
C ASP A 172 0.55 12.32 20.64
N VAL A 173 -0.70 11.86 20.77
CA VAL A 173 -1.90 12.69 20.61
C VAL A 173 -1.86 13.86 21.59
N GLY A 174 -2.26 15.02 21.13
CA GLY A 174 -2.29 16.23 21.94
C GLY A 174 -3.51 17.10 21.67
N ASN A 175 -3.31 18.43 21.86
CA ASN A 175 -4.31 19.45 21.62
C ASN A 175 -3.61 20.79 21.25
N THR A 176 -2.54 20.71 20.45
CA THR A 176 -1.76 21.87 20.03
C THR A 176 -2.31 22.51 18.76
N GLY A 177 -1.97 23.76 18.49
CA GLY A 177 -2.45 24.51 17.30
C GLY A 177 -3.93 24.89 17.39
N THR A 178 -4.61 24.92 16.24
CA THR A 178 -6.04 25.27 16.18
C THR A 178 -6.90 24.04 16.42
N SER A 179 -7.02 23.65 17.69
CA SER A 179 -7.76 22.48 18.11
C SER A 179 -8.73 22.83 19.25
N THR A 180 -9.92 22.21 19.22
CA THR A 180 -10.98 22.43 20.23
C THR A 180 -10.97 21.38 21.33
N GLY A 181 -10.16 20.33 21.22
CA GLY A 181 -10.08 19.24 22.20
C GLY A 181 -9.06 18.18 21.75
N ALA A 182 -8.71 17.28 22.68
CA ALA A 182 -7.69 16.25 22.41
C ALA A 182 -8.08 15.33 21.26
N HIS A 183 -7.34 15.37 20.17
CA HIS A 183 -7.51 14.51 19.00
C HIS A 183 -6.22 14.46 18.16
N LEU A 184 -6.11 13.45 17.32
CA LEU A 184 -5.15 13.40 16.21
C LEU A 184 -5.87 13.86 14.94
N HIS A 185 -5.34 14.88 14.29
CA HIS A 185 -5.68 15.17 12.89
C HIS A 185 -4.75 14.38 11.99
N TYR A 186 -5.32 13.50 11.14
CA TYR A 186 -4.58 12.59 10.27
C TYR A 186 -4.95 12.81 8.81
N GLU A 187 -3.93 13.07 7.96
CA GLU A 187 -4.10 13.21 6.51
C GLU A 187 -3.35 12.11 5.78
N VAL A 188 -3.93 11.62 4.69
CA VAL A 188 -3.25 10.91 3.62
C VAL A 188 -3.25 11.80 2.38
N ARG A 189 -2.10 11.94 1.75
CA ARG A 189 -1.94 12.73 0.54
C ARG A 189 -1.32 11.87 -0.55
N TYR A 190 -1.86 11.98 -1.75
CA TYR A 190 -1.30 11.36 -2.94
C TYR A 190 -0.97 12.45 -3.97
N ARG A 191 0.31 12.53 -4.38
CA ARG A 191 0.83 13.58 -5.25
C ARG A 191 0.43 14.99 -4.79
N ASN A 192 0.65 15.26 -3.51
CA ASN A 192 0.32 16.50 -2.79
C ASN A 192 -1.18 16.84 -2.66
N SER A 193 -2.07 16.06 -3.23
CA SER A 193 -3.52 16.24 -3.06
C SER A 193 -4.02 15.41 -1.88
N PRO A 194 -4.83 15.97 -0.96
CA PRO A 194 -5.41 15.20 0.12
C PRO A 194 -6.42 14.19 -0.43
N VAL A 195 -6.40 12.99 0.12
CA VAL A 195 -7.32 11.89 -0.21
C VAL A 195 -7.97 11.37 1.07
N ASN A 196 -9.15 10.76 0.95
CA ASN A 196 -9.89 10.30 2.13
C ASN A 196 -9.11 9.20 2.88
N PRO A 197 -8.64 9.48 4.13
CA PRO A 197 -7.82 8.53 4.89
C PRO A 197 -8.56 7.24 5.27
N VAL A 198 -9.88 7.25 5.34
CA VAL A 198 -10.70 6.08 5.71
C VAL A 198 -10.46 4.90 4.74
N HIS A 199 -10.18 5.17 3.46
CA HIS A 199 -9.87 4.14 2.46
C HIS A 199 -8.52 3.44 2.68
N TYR A 200 -7.74 3.92 3.65
CA TYR A 200 -6.39 3.42 3.96
C TYR A 200 -6.32 2.73 5.32
N PHE A 201 -7.41 2.72 6.09
CA PHE A 201 -7.46 2.02 7.36
C PHE A 201 -7.67 0.53 7.13
N ASP A 202 -6.77 -0.29 7.69
CA ASP A 202 -6.83 -1.75 7.68
C ASP A 202 -7.14 -2.39 6.31
N LYS A 203 -6.18 -2.36 5.38
CA LYS A 203 -6.26 -3.18 4.15
C LYS A 203 -6.34 -4.68 4.43
N ASP A 204 -5.97 -5.10 5.64
CA ASP A 204 -6.11 -6.48 6.13
C ASP A 204 -7.48 -6.74 6.81
N MET A 205 -8.34 -5.71 6.85
CA MET A 205 -9.71 -5.86 7.38
C MET A 205 -10.54 -6.71 6.43
N SER A 206 -11.30 -7.67 6.96
CA SER A 206 -12.28 -8.41 6.14
C SER A 206 -13.31 -7.43 5.54
N GLU A 207 -13.86 -7.77 4.37
CA GLU A 207 -14.90 -6.93 3.73
C GLU A 207 -16.08 -6.62 4.66
N GLU A 208 -16.40 -7.55 5.57
CA GLU A 208 -17.48 -7.40 6.55
C GLU A 208 -17.13 -6.34 7.60
N SER A 209 -15.92 -6.38 8.16
CA SER A 209 -15.44 -5.39 9.12
C SER A 209 -15.32 -3.99 8.48
N TYR A 210 -14.91 -3.91 7.22
CA TYR A 210 -14.88 -2.65 6.48
C TYR A 210 -16.28 -2.06 6.29
N LYS A 211 -17.26 -2.90 5.87
CA LYS A 211 -18.67 -2.48 5.74
C LYS A 211 -19.28 -2.02 7.06
N GLU A 212 -18.90 -2.66 8.18
CA GLU A 212 -19.38 -2.28 9.51
C GLU A 212 -18.82 -0.92 9.95
N VAL A 213 -17.53 -0.65 9.71
CA VAL A 213 -16.92 0.66 9.95
C VAL A 213 -17.56 1.74 9.06
N MET A 214 -17.75 1.46 7.77
CA MET A 214 -18.39 2.39 6.85
C MET A 214 -19.83 2.69 7.25
N LYS A 215 -20.60 1.67 7.66
CA LYS A 215 -21.97 1.85 8.17
C LYS A 215 -22.01 2.69 9.44
N GLN A 216 -21.10 2.47 10.39
CA GLN A 216 -21.00 3.30 11.60
C GLN A 216 -20.64 4.76 11.30
N ILE A 217 -19.93 5.00 10.20
CA ILE A 217 -19.58 6.33 9.71
C ILE A 217 -20.80 6.98 9.06
N GLU A 218 -21.53 6.25 8.22
CA GLU A 218 -22.76 6.73 7.54
C GLU A 218 -23.89 7.00 8.53
N ASP A 219 -24.14 6.12 9.48
CA ASP A 219 -25.17 6.29 10.51
C ASP A 219 -24.95 7.55 11.39
N ARG A 220 -23.68 8.00 11.53
CA ARG A 220 -23.33 9.24 12.26
C ARG A 220 -23.38 10.52 11.44
N LEU A 221 -23.51 10.41 10.12
CA LEU A 221 -23.69 11.58 9.23
C LEU A 221 -25.16 11.99 9.10
N ILE A 222 -26.10 11.18 9.60
CA ILE A 222 -27.55 11.38 9.51
C ILE A 222 -28.10 12.00 10.81
N ASP A 223 -27.36 11.97 11.92
CA ASP A 223 -27.64 12.66 13.20
C ASP A 223 -26.88 14.01 13.31
#